data_0367131a2d662f1a7d564cf61d458fd8
#
_entry.id   0367131a2d662f1a7d564cf61d458fd8
#
_cell.length_a   1.000
_cell.length_b   1.000
_cell.length_c   1.000
_cell.angle_alpha   90.00
_cell.angle_beta   90.00
_cell.angle_gamma   90.00
#
_symmetry.space_group_name_H-M   'P 1'
#
loop_
_entity.id
_entity.type
_entity.pdbx_description
1 polymer ?
#
loop_
_entity_poly.entity_id
_entity_poly.type
_entity_poly.pdbx_seq_one_letter_code
_entity_poly.pdbx_strand_id
1 'polypeptide(L)'
;PFYILKFMIPDFMSEKLIISFKEYLDTVEKLALEINNNFKPTVLVGIMRGAAPIIDILSRILKLPTAYIVIQSYSGEGMEDKQGELVFARDISSIAKEEDFKKVLLIDDLSDTGLTLNKSIEWLKNYQPIKNQIQEIKTACLWKKKSSKFTPDFCPIKLDNDPVSYTHLTLPTKVRV
;
A
#
# COMPACT_ATOMS: atom_id res chain seq x y z
N PRO A 1 -6.05 -41.88 20.86
CA PRO A 1 -6.25 -40.66 21.59
C PRO A 1 -5.19 -39.66 21.16
N PHE A 2 -5.63 -38.63 20.42
CA PHE A 2 -4.77 -37.54 19.98
C PHE A 2 -4.62 -36.54 21.13
N TYR A 3 -3.44 -36.43 21.70
CA TYR A 3 -3.11 -35.38 22.63
C TYR A 3 -2.91 -34.08 21.83
N ILE A 4 -3.91 -33.22 21.91
CA ILE A 4 -3.78 -31.83 21.46
C ILE A 4 -2.92 -31.12 22.50
N LEU A 5 -1.67 -30.88 22.16
CA LEU A 5 -0.79 -30.00 22.95
C LEU A 5 -1.32 -28.57 22.81
N LYS A 6 -2.14 -28.17 23.79
CA LYS A 6 -2.62 -26.80 23.91
C LYS A 6 -1.45 -25.96 24.45
N PHE A 7 -0.59 -25.45 23.57
CA PHE A 7 0.36 -24.42 23.97
C PHE A 7 -0.44 -23.23 24.47
N MET A 8 -0.21 -22.88 25.73
CA MET A 8 -0.66 -21.63 26.33
C MET A 8 0.04 -20.49 25.57
N ILE A 9 -0.64 -19.97 24.57
CA ILE A 9 -0.28 -18.67 24.01
C ILE A 9 -0.86 -17.63 24.98
N PRO A 10 -0.04 -16.71 25.51
CA PRO A 10 -0.56 -15.65 26.37
C PRO A 10 -1.62 -14.86 25.60
N ASP A 11 -2.69 -14.52 26.28
CA ASP A 11 -3.88 -13.80 25.82
C ASP A 11 -3.57 -12.33 25.45
N PHE A 12 -2.66 -12.15 24.49
CA PHE A 12 -2.43 -10.90 23.79
C PHE A 12 -2.92 -11.09 22.36
N MET A 13 -4.19 -11.47 22.21
CA MET A 13 -4.85 -11.51 20.91
C MET A 13 -5.16 -10.08 20.47
N SER A 14 -4.14 -9.41 19.91
CA SER A 14 -4.39 -8.33 18.99
C SER A 14 -5.30 -8.86 17.87
N GLU A 15 -6.47 -8.28 17.71
CA GLU A 15 -7.42 -8.67 16.67
C GLU A 15 -6.73 -8.65 15.31
N LYS A 16 -6.65 -9.81 14.67
CA LYS A 16 -6.14 -9.92 13.30
C LYS A 16 -7.29 -9.65 12.33
N LEU A 17 -7.14 -8.71 11.46
CA LEU A 17 -8.05 -8.53 10.36
C LEU A 17 -7.74 -9.58 9.28
N ILE A 18 -8.67 -10.51 9.08
CA ILE A 18 -8.59 -11.53 8.04
C ILE A 18 -9.50 -11.12 6.90
N ILE A 19 -8.94 -10.97 5.70
CA ILE A 19 -9.66 -10.56 4.50
C ILE A 19 -9.58 -11.68 3.47
N SER A 20 -10.72 -12.12 2.99
CA SER A 20 -10.77 -13.08 1.89
C SER A 20 -10.32 -12.45 0.57
N PHE A 21 -9.85 -13.28 -0.38
CA PHE A 21 -9.45 -12.77 -1.69
C PHE A 21 -10.61 -12.07 -2.44
N LYS A 22 -11.83 -12.56 -2.24
CA LYS A 22 -13.02 -11.92 -2.81
C LYS A 22 -13.23 -10.52 -2.25
N GLU A 23 -13.19 -10.34 -0.93
CA GLU A 23 -13.32 -9.02 -0.29
C GLU A 23 -12.20 -8.07 -0.71
N TYR A 24 -10.99 -8.61 -0.91
CA TYR A 24 -9.88 -7.85 -1.44
C TYR A 24 -10.19 -7.31 -2.84
N LEU A 25 -10.65 -8.16 -3.76
CA LEU A 25 -11.01 -7.77 -5.13
C LEU A 25 -12.16 -6.76 -5.13
N ASP A 26 -13.22 -7.02 -4.37
CA ASP A 26 -14.37 -6.10 -4.23
C ASP A 26 -13.91 -4.71 -3.73
N THR A 27 -12.89 -4.68 -2.85
CA THR A 27 -12.33 -3.42 -2.34
C THR A 27 -11.51 -2.68 -3.39
N VAL A 28 -10.72 -3.41 -4.19
CA VAL A 28 -9.97 -2.81 -5.31
C VAL A 28 -10.92 -2.25 -6.38
N GLU A 29 -12.03 -2.93 -6.67
CA GLU A 29 -13.05 -2.44 -7.61
C GLU A 29 -13.72 -1.17 -7.10
N LYS A 30 -14.06 -1.10 -5.80
CA LYS A 30 -14.59 0.14 -5.19
C LYS A 30 -13.59 1.28 -5.32
N LEU A 31 -12.32 1.02 -5.04
CA LEU A 31 -11.26 2.01 -5.18
C LEU A 31 -11.16 2.50 -6.64
N ALA A 32 -11.22 1.58 -7.61
CA ALA A 32 -11.20 1.93 -9.04
C ALA A 32 -12.35 2.86 -9.42
N LEU A 33 -13.56 2.60 -8.92
CA LEU A 33 -14.74 3.44 -9.16
C LEU A 33 -14.58 4.84 -8.55
N GLU A 34 -14.09 4.94 -7.31
CA GLU A 34 -13.83 6.22 -6.65
C GLU A 34 -12.83 7.05 -7.44
N ILE A 35 -11.72 6.43 -7.86
CA ILE A 35 -10.68 7.09 -8.67
C ILE A 35 -11.26 7.55 -10.00
N ASN A 36 -11.95 6.66 -10.72
CA ASN A 36 -12.50 6.98 -12.05
C ASN A 36 -13.50 8.13 -12.02
N ASN A 37 -14.27 8.27 -10.94
CA ASN A 37 -15.28 9.32 -10.80
C ASN A 37 -14.70 10.67 -10.39
N ASN A 38 -13.62 10.67 -9.58
CA ASN A 38 -13.17 11.88 -8.90
C ASN A 38 -11.77 12.35 -9.31
N PHE A 39 -11.00 11.50 -10.00
CA PHE A 39 -9.65 11.81 -10.42
C PHE A 39 -9.32 11.07 -11.71
N LYS A 40 -8.62 11.72 -12.61
CA LYS A 40 -8.14 11.14 -13.88
C LYS A 40 -6.61 11.10 -13.83
N PRO A 41 -6.01 10.12 -13.14
CA PRO A 41 -4.56 9.97 -13.12
C PRO A 41 -4.01 9.67 -14.50
N THR A 42 -2.76 10.02 -14.73
CA THR A 42 -2.03 9.69 -15.96
C THR A 42 -1.04 8.56 -15.75
N VAL A 43 -0.70 8.28 -14.48
CA VAL A 43 0.17 7.18 -14.08
C VAL A 43 -0.21 6.66 -12.69
N LEU A 44 -0.04 5.36 -12.48
CA LEU A 44 -0.15 4.72 -11.18
C LEU A 44 1.26 4.47 -10.63
N VAL A 45 1.54 4.96 -9.42
CA VAL A 45 2.82 4.74 -8.73
C VAL A 45 2.57 3.93 -7.48
N GLY A 46 3.13 2.73 -7.42
CA GLY A 46 2.95 1.83 -6.28
C GLY A 46 4.13 1.77 -5.34
N ILE A 47 3.82 1.74 -4.06
CA ILE A 47 4.80 1.51 -3.01
C ILE A 47 4.98 0.00 -2.85
N MET A 48 6.15 -0.47 -3.20
CA MET A 48 6.43 -1.90 -3.14
C MET A 48 6.78 -2.33 -1.71
N ARG A 49 6.32 -3.47 -1.27
CA ARG A 49 5.66 -4.57 -1.97
C ARG A 49 4.13 -4.55 -1.86
N GLY A 50 3.57 -3.84 -0.89
CA GLY A 50 2.13 -3.88 -0.56
C GLY A 50 1.22 -3.51 -1.72
N ALA A 51 1.57 -2.49 -2.49
CA ALA A 51 0.78 -2.03 -3.61
C ALA A 51 0.83 -2.93 -4.86
N ALA A 52 1.73 -3.93 -4.94
CA ALA A 52 1.93 -4.71 -6.16
C ALA A 52 0.64 -5.32 -6.75
N PRO A 53 -0.16 -6.10 -5.99
CA PRO A 53 -1.37 -6.69 -6.54
C PRO A 53 -2.46 -5.66 -6.84
N ILE A 54 -2.50 -4.54 -6.09
CA ILE A 54 -3.46 -3.46 -6.32
C ILE A 54 -3.19 -2.79 -7.67
N ILE A 55 -1.93 -2.45 -7.93
CA ILE A 55 -1.53 -1.79 -9.16
C ILE A 55 -1.75 -2.67 -10.38
N ASP A 56 -1.46 -3.97 -10.32
CA ASP A 56 -1.73 -4.86 -11.43
C ASP A 56 -3.21 -4.81 -11.82
N ILE A 57 -4.11 -4.92 -10.85
CA ILE A 57 -5.55 -4.89 -11.10
C ILE A 57 -6.00 -3.50 -11.59
N LEU A 58 -5.63 -2.43 -10.88
CA LEU A 58 -6.02 -1.06 -11.23
C LEU A 58 -5.52 -0.64 -12.61
N SER A 59 -4.30 -1.02 -12.98
CA SER A 59 -3.73 -0.67 -14.28
C SER A 59 -4.53 -1.25 -15.44
N ARG A 60 -5.05 -2.46 -15.27
CA ARG A 60 -5.91 -3.13 -16.26
C ARG A 60 -7.29 -2.49 -16.33
N ILE A 61 -7.89 -2.15 -15.19
CA ILE A 61 -9.21 -1.50 -15.13
C ILE A 61 -9.14 -0.10 -15.72
N LEU A 62 -8.18 0.70 -15.29
CA LEU A 62 -8.05 2.12 -15.66
C LEU A 62 -7.26 2.33 -16.96
N LYS A 63 -6.60 1.29 -17.48
CA LYS A 63 -5.73 1.30 -18.68
C LYS A 63 -4.63 2.36 -18.59
N LEU A 64 -3.93 2.38 -17.47
CA LEU A 64 -2.89 3.36 -17.17
C LEU A 64 -1.51 2.70 -17.07
N PRO A 65 -0.45 3.43 -17.43
CA PRO A 65 0.92 2.98 -17.21
C PRO A 65 1.24 2.94 -15.72
N THR A 66 2.21 2.11 -15.35
CA THR A 66 2.60 1.87 -13.97
C THR A 66 4.05 2.21 -13.71
N ALA A 67 4.31 2.64 -12.49
CA ALA A 67 5.64 2.84 -11.93
C ALA A 67 5.67 2.32 -10.50
N TYR A 68 6.85 1.97 -10.01
CA TYR A 68 7.05 1.38 -8.70
C TYR A 68 8.18 2.06 -7.95
N ILE A 69 7.95 2.39 -6.69
CA ILE A 69 8.98 2.83 -5.76
C ILE A 69 9.17 1.77 -4.68
N VAL A 70 10.41 1.48 -4.33
CA VAL A 70 10.74 0.53 -3.28
C VAL A 70 11.16 1.31 -2.04
N ILE A 71 10.49 1.02 -0.93
CA ILE A 71 10.75 1.64 0.36
C ILE A 71 11.00 0.55 1.37
N GLN A 72 12.04 0.71 2.16
CA GLN A 72 12.35 -0.16 3.27
C GLN A 72 12.35 0.65 4.57
N SER A 73 11.59 0.21 5.56
CA SER A 73 11.71 0.71 6.92
C SER A 73 12.78 -0.08 7.66
N TYR A 74 13.75 0.59 8.23
CA TYR A 74 14.69 -0.04 9.14
C TYR A 74 14.05 -0.16 10.53
N SER A 75 13.71 -1.37 10.92
CA SER A 75 13.49 -1.74 12.31
C SER A 75 14.81 -2.32 12.83
N GLY A 76 15.71 -1.45 13.34
CA GLY A 76 17.02 -1.86 13.74
C GLY A 76 17.01 -2.64 15.07
N GLU A 77 17.25 -3.94 15.01
CA GLU A 77 17.93 -4.61 16.11
C GLU A 77 19.42 -4.29 15.95
N GLY A 78 19.94 -3.34 16.73
CA GLY A 78 21.37 -3.16 16.90
C GLY A 78 22.01 -1.80 16.60
N MET A 79 21.25 -0.77 16.22
CA MET A 79 21.76 0.61 16.18
C MET A 79 20.72 1.55 16.82
N GLU A 80 21.07 2.08 17.98
CA GLU A 80 20.17 2.84 18.87
C GLU A 80 19.58 4.14 18.28
N ASP A 81 19.98 4.59 17.08
CA ASP A 81 19.64 5.91 16.56
C ASP A 81 18.78 5.94 15.27
N LYS A 82 18.30 4.79 14.74
CA LYS A 82 17.61 4.77 13.42
C LYS A 82 16.24 4.09 13.40
N GLN A 83 15.57 3.99 14.50
CA GLN A 83 14.22 3.41 14.55
C GLN A 83 13.21 4.35 13.86
N GLY A 84 12.73 3.93 12.68
CA GLY A 84 11.71 4.65 11.91
C GLY A 84 12.24 5.41 10.69
N GLU A 85 13.52 5.28 10.33
CA GLU A 85 14.03 5.86 9.09
C GLU A 85 13.55 5.05 7.88
N LEU A 86 12.95 5.73 6.91
CA LEU A 86 12.55 5.14 5.63
C LEU A 86 13.68 5.33 4.62
N VAL A 87 14.14 4.24 4.04
CA VAL A 87 15.12 4.26 2.95
C VAL A 87 14.40 4.00 1.63
N PHE A 88 14.57 4.93 0.70
CA PHE A 88 14.04 4.84 -0.65
C PHE A 88 15.10 4.22 -1.57
N ALA A 89 14.66 3.38 -2.51
CA ALA A 89 15.49 3.01 -3.64
C ALA A 89 15.87 4.27 -4.45
N ARG A 90 16.99 4.21 -5.16
CA ARG A 90 17.50 5.37 -5.90
C ARG A 90 16.59 5.78 -7.03
N ASP A 91 15.96 4.81 -7.68
CA ASP A 91 15.24 5.01 -8.93
C ASP A 91 13.83 4.40 -8.89
N ILE A 92 12.97 4.98 -9.72
CA ILE A 92 11.65 4.43 -10.03
C ILE A 92 11.82 3.32 -11.08
N SER A 93 11.24 2.15 -10.82
CA SER A 93 11.04 1.15 -11.85
C SER A 93 9.75 1.45 -12.60
N SER A 94 9.83 1.75 -13.90
CA SER A 94 8.66 2.24 -14.63
C SER A 94 8.63 1.77 -16.08
N ILE A 95 7.42 1.51 -16.58
CA ILE A 95 7.10 1.44 -18.01
C ILE A 95 6.46 2.74 -18.52
N ALA A 96 6.11 3.66 -17.61
CA ALA A 96 5.62 4.99 -17.92
C ALA A 96 6.77 5.87 -18.41
N LYS A 97 6.45 6.78 -19.34
CA LYS A 97 7.38 7.82 -19.78
C LYS A 97 7.35 9.00 -18.80
N GLU A 98 8.37 9.85 -18.84
CA GLU A 98 8.42 11.05 -17.97
C GLU A 98 7.18 11.93 -18.13
N GLU A 99 6.68 12.08 -19.35
CA GLU A 99 5.50 12.88 -19.70
C GLU A 99 4.18 12.35 -19.10
N ASP A 100 4.15 11.08 -18.69
CA ASP A 100 2.97 10.46 -18.04
C ASP A 100 2.84 10.90 -16.58
N PHE A 101 3.90 11.40 -15.95
CA PHE A 101 3.89 11.79 -14.54
C PHE A 101 3.21 13.14 -14.23
N LYS A 102 2.24 13.57 -15.04
CA LYS A 102 1.49 14.82 -14.80
C LYS A 102 0.54 14.71 -13.61
N LYS A 103 -0.31 13.69 -13.60
CA LYS A 103 -1.26 13.40 -12.52
C LYS A 103 -0.96 12.03 -11.93
N VAL A 104 -0.21 12.04 -10.86
CA VAL A 104 0.25 10.83 -10.19
C VAL A 104 -0.77 10.33 -9.19
N LEU A 105 -1.14 9.06 -9.27
CA LEU A 105 -1.84 8.36 -8.19
C LEU A 105 -0.83 7.48 -7.45
N LEU A 106 -0.46 7.89 -6.25
CA LEU A 106 0.43 7.15 -5.36
C LEU A 106 -0.38 6.15 -4.53
N ILE A 107 -0.02 4.87 -4.60
CA ILE A 107 -0.81 3.76 -4.04
C ILE A 107 0.01 2.97 -3.04
N ASP A 108 -0.59 2.69 -1.89
CA ASP A 108 -0.12 1.72 -0.89
C ASP A 108 -1.27 0.76 -0.54
N ASP A 109 -1.01 -0.33 0.15
CA ASP A 109 -2.07 -1.25 0.59
C ASP A 109 -2.79 -0.73 1.83
N LEU A 110 -2.03 -0.23 2.80
CA LEU A 110 -2.53 0.18 4.11
C LEU A 110 -1.90 1.50 4.56
N SER A 111 -2.73 2.45 4.99
CA SER A 111 -2.25 3.60 5.75
C SER A 111 -2.23 3.28 7.24
N ASP A 112 -1.08 2.81 7.75
CA ASP A 112 -0.86 2.50 9.17
C ASP A 112 -0.66 3.79 9.98
N THR A 113 0.52 4.38 9.93
CA THR A 113 0.80 5.71 10.51
C THR A 113 0.62 6.83 9.50
N GLY A 114 0.69 6.50 8.23
CA GLY A 114 0.70 7.41 7.10
C GLY A 114 2.07 8.00 6.77
N LEU A 115 3.10 7.63 7.52
CA LEU A 115 4.46 8.15 7.31
C LEU A 115 5.00 7.79 5.92
N THR A 116 4.78 6.55 5.49
CA THR A 116 5.23 6.05 4.19
C THR A 116 4.65 6.87 3.04
N LEU A 117 3.33 7.07 3.03
CA LEU A 117 2.66 7.88 2.00
C LEU A 117 3.18 9.32 1.99
N ASN A 118 3.28 9.94 3.18
CA ASN A 118 3.75 11.32 3.28
C ASN A 118 5.17 11.50 2.75
N LYS A 119 6.09 10.63 3.18
CA LYS A 119 7.48 10.66 2.72
C LYS A 119 7.64 10.32 1.25
N SER A 120 6.78 9.45 0.71
CA SER A 120 6.77 9.13 -0.72
C SER A 120 6.34 10.31 -1.58
N ILE A 121 5.39 11.11 -1.12
CA ILE A 121 5.00 12.37 -1.80
C ILE A 121 6.19 13.34 -1.83
N GLU A 122 6.86 13.54 -0.69
CA GLU A 122 8.04 14.39 -0.60
C GLU A 122 9.15 13.92 -1.55
N TRP A 123 9.40 12.60 -1.56
CA TRP A 123 10.41 12.00 -2.42
C TRP A 123 10.09 12.18 -3.90
N LEU A 124 8.84 11.90 -4.34
CA LEU A 124 8.40 12.08 -5.72
C LEU A 124 8.55 13.53 -6.20
N LYS A 125 8.18 14.50 -5.37
CA LYS A 125 8.32 15.94 -5.67
C LYS A 125 9.77 16.39 -5.85
N ASN A 126 10.71 15.64 -5.29
CA ASN A 126 12.14 15.95 -5.37
C ASN A 126 12.91 15.03 -6.34
N TYR A 127 12.28 13.99 -6.87
CA TYR A 127 12.93 13.04 -7.77
C TYR A 127 13.21 13.67 -9.13
N GLN A 128 14.49 13.93 -9.39
CA GLN A 128 14.98 14.77 -10.50
C GLN A 128 14.39 14.41 -11.88
N PRO A 129 14.30 13.14 -12.28
CA PRO A 129 13.84 12.80 -13.63
C PRO A 129 12.42 13.27 -13.94
N ILE A 130 11.51 13.32 -12.94
CA ILE A 130 10.09 13.59 -13.17
C ILE A 130 9.53 14.79 -12.40
N LYS A 131 10.29 15.38 -11.47
CA LYS A 131 9.77 16.46 -10.58
C LYS A 131 9.13 17.63 -11.31
N ASN A 132 9.66 17.98 -12.48
CA ASN A 132 9.15 19.09 -13.27
C ASN A 132 7.90 18.72 -14.10
N GLN A 133 7.57 17.44 -14.21
CA GLN A 133 6.38 16.95 -14.91
C GLN A 133 5.17 16.87 -13.98
N ILE A 134 5.40 16.70 -12.69
CA ILE A 134 4.35 16.48 -11.71
C ILE A 134 3.55 17.77 -11.49
N GLN A 135 2.28 17.72 -11.84
CA GLN A 135 1.31 18.80 -11.60
C GLN A 135 0.47 18.52 -10.36
N GLU A 136 0.08 17.27 -10.17
CA GLU A 136 -0.78 16.84 -9.07
C GLU A 136 -0.38 15.44 -8.59
N ILE A 137 -0.37 15.21 -7.27
CA ILE A 137 -0.24 13.90 -6.66
C ILE A 137 -1.46 13.69 -5.78
N LYS A 138 -2.18 12.61 -6.01
CA LYS A 138 -3.19 12.07 -5.09
C LYS A 138 -2.77 10.71 -4.58
N THR A 139 -3.32 10.33 -3.44
CA THR A 139 -2.96 9.12 -2.72
C THR A 139 -4.13 8.18 -2.61
N ALA A 140 -3.85 6.88 -2.65
CA ALA A 140 -4.84 5.84 -2.48
C ALA A 140 -4.31 4.70 -1.60
N CYS A 141 -5.20 4.10 -0.81
CA CYS A 141 -4.96 2.82 -0.16
C CYS A 141 -6.26 2.03 -0.03
N LEU A 142 -6.18 0.73 0.23
CA LEU A 142 -7.39 -0.08 0.45
C LEU A 142 -7.94 0.12 1.86
N TRP A 143 -7.04 0.20 2.84
CA TRP A 143 -7.39 0.34 4.26
C TRP A 143 -6.65 1.49 4.92
N LYS A 144 -7.32 2.13 5.86
CA LYS A 144 -6.72 3.13 6.75
C LYS A 144 -7.00 2.75 8.19
N LYS A 145 -5.94 2.65 9.00
CA LYS A 145 -6.09 2.49 10.46
C LYS A 145 -6.63 3.76 11.11
N LYS A 146 -7.34 3.59 12.23
CA LYS A 146 -7.86 4.71 13.01
C LYS A 146 -6.74 5.62 13.52
N SER A 147 -5.62 5.04 13.94
CA SER A 147 -4.44 5.76 14.44
C SER A 147 -3.68 6.53 13.37
N SER A 148 -3.91 6.23 12.08
CA SER A 148 -3.21 6.90 10.99
C SER A 148 -3.48 8.40 10.97
N LYS A 149 -2.41 9.19 11.09
CA LYS A 149 -2.46 10.67 11.01
C LYS A 149 -2.59 11.19 9.58
N PHE A 150 -2.34 10.35 8.59
CA PHE A 150 -2.48 10.69 7.18
C PHE A 150 -3.83 10.22 6.66
N THR A 151 -4.50 11.07 5.89
CA THR A 151 -5.76 10.70 5.22
C THR A 151 -5.51 10.63 3.74
N PRO A 152 -5.48 9.42 3.14
CA PRO A 152 -5.41 9.27 1.69
C PRO A 152 -6.60 9.92 1.00
N ASP A 153 -6.39 10.41 -0.22
CA ASP A 153 -7.48 11.00 -1.03
C ASP A 153 -8.56 9.97 -1.36
N PHE A 154 -8.15 8.71 -1.58
CA PHE A 154 -9.04 7.59 -1.87
C PHE A 154 -8.76 6.45 -0.90
N CYS A 155 -9.76 6.04 -0.16
CA CYS A 155 -9.67 4.92 0.78
C CYS A 155 -11.05 4.32 1.05
N PRO A 156 -11.42 3.21 0.39
CA PRO A 156 -12.75 2.59 0.50
C PRO A 156 -13.08 2.11 1.92
N ILE A 157 -12.08 1.68 2.69
CA ILE A 157 -12.30 1.10 4.02
C ILE A 157 -11.49 1.82 5.07
N LYS A 158 -12.20 2.43 6.03
CA LYS A 158 -11.62 2.97 7.27
C LYS A 158 -11.88 1.98 8.38
N LEU A 159 -10.81 1.57 9.06
CA LEU A 159 -10.90 0.62 10.16
C LEU A 159 -11.27 1.36 11.46
N ASP A 160 -12.22 0.79 12.21
CA ASP A 160 -12.67 1.36 13.50
C ASP A 160 -11.69 1.06 14.64
N ASN A 161 -10.84 0.04 14.45
CA ASN A 161 -9.80 -0.39 15.37
C ASN A 161 -8.42 -0.41 14.68
N ASP A 162 -7.38 -0.62 15.46
CA ASP A 162 -5.99 -0.73 14.98
C ASP A 162 -5.51 -2.18 15.09
N PRO A 163 -5.90 -3.08 14.17
CA PRO A 163 -5.43 -4.45 14.19
C PRO A 163 -3.90 -4.48 14.07
N VAL A 164 -3.25 -5.23 14.95
CA VAL A 164 -1.78 -5.27 15.05
C VAL A 164 -1.14 -6.09 13.93
N SER A 165 -1.92 -6.89 13.21
CA SER A 165 -1.38 -7.80 12.21
C SER A 165 -1.97 -7.57 10.83
N TYR A 166 -1.09 -7.58 9.85
CA TYR A 166 -1.30 -7.35 8.43
C TYR A 166 -2.19 -8.40 7.77
N THR A 167 -2.83 -7.95 6.69
CA THR A 167 -3.45 -8.79 5.68
C THR A 167 -2.45 -9.84 5.17
N HIS A 168 -2.51 -11.02 5.73
CA HIS A 168 -2.02 -12.16 5.00
C HIS A 168 -3.10 -12.51 3.98
N LEU A 169 -2.85 -12.23 2.70
CA LEU A 169 -3.51 -12.95 1.62
C LEU A 169 -3.16 -14.43 1.83
N THR A 170 -3.96 -15.12 2.62
CA THR A 170 -3.89 -16.56 2.69
C THR A 170 -4.48 -17.08 1.39
N LEU A 171 -3.60 -17.37 0.44
CA LEU A 171 -3.96 -18.30 -0.62
C LEU A 171 -4.50 -19.57 0.07
N PRO A 172 -5.62 -20.14 -0.39
CA PRO A 172 -6.11 -21.39 0.16
C PRO A 172 -5.07 -22.47 -0.07
N THR A 173 -4.25 -22.73 0.93
CA THR A 173 -3.25 -23.80 0.94
C THR A 173 -3.96 -25.14 1.15
N LYS A 174 -4.74 -25.56 0.18
CA LYS A 174 -5.15 -26.96 -0.01
C LYS A 174 -5.24 -27.25 -1.50
N VAL A 175 -4.10 -27.27 -2.16
CA VAL A 175 -3.93 -28.15 -3.30
C VAL A 175 -3.42 -29.46 -2.71
N ARG A 176 -4.33 -30.42 -2.45
CA ARG A 176 -3.96 -31.81 -2.39
C ARG A 176 -3.71 -32.26 -3.83
N VAL A 177 -2.46 -32.54 -4.15
CA VAL A 177 -2.10 -33.39 -5.27
C VAL A 177 -2.40 -34.82 -4.90
#